data_52420f555817c86eac8f6c9144b719dd
#
_entry.id   52420f555817c86eac8f6c9144b719dd
#
_cell.length_a   1.000
_cell.length_b   1.000
_cell.length_c   1.000
_cell.angle_alpha   90.00
_cell.angle_beta   90.00
_cell.angle_gamma   90.00
#
_symmetry.space_group_name_H-M   'P 1'
#
loop_
_entity.id
_entity.type
_entity.pdbx_description
1 polymer ?
#
loop_
_entity_poly.entity_id
_entity_poly.type
_entity_poly.pdbx_seq_one_letter_code
_entity_poly.pdbx_strand_id
1 'polypeptide(L)'
;MPIFAKTVDLKIASYNVNGIRSAIRKGFLQWLQDTAPDVICLQEIKATEDQLELDLFEQAGYTHHYWFSAEKKGYSGVAILSREKPDHVEIGTGIAYMDSEGRNLRADFGGVSVMSLYVPSGTNIKRLDHKLQYMDDFQQYVDQLKEQVPNLVVCGD
;
A
#
# COMPACT_ATOMS: atom_id res chain seq x y z
N MET A 1 -15.13 -17.87 -30.98
CA MET A 1 -15.40 -16.50 -30.49
C MET A 1 -14.20 -16.04 -29.69
N PRO A 2 -13.53 -14.97 -30.09
CA PRO A 2 -12.53 -14.41 -29.22
C PRO A 2 -13.22 -13.84 -27.97
N ILE A 3 -12.87 -14.36 -26.80
CA ILE A 3 -13.24 -13.76 -25.53
C ILE A 3 -12.42 -12.48 -25.48
N PHE A 4 -13.04 -11.34 -25.74
CA PHE A 4 -12.39 -10.05 -25.49
C PHE A 4 -12.14 -9.98 -23.97
N ALA A 5 -10.90 -10.14 -23.58
CA ALA A 5 -10.49 -9.84 -22.22
C ALA A 5 -10.91 -8.40 -21.95
N LYS A 6 -11.77 -8.20 -20.95
CA LYS A 6 -12.19 -6.87 -20.52
C LYS A 6 -10.91 -6.14 -20.11
N THR A 7 -10.52 -5.15 -20.87
CA THR A 7 -9.37 -4.31 -20.55
C THR A 7 -9.72 -3.60 -19.23
N VAL A 8 -8.98 -3.89 -18.18
CA VAL A 8 -9.14 -3.17 -16.90
C VAL A 8 -8.27 -1.93 -17.02
N ASP A 9 -8.92 -0.79 -17.14
CA ASP A 9 -8.25 0.52 -17.11
C ASP A 9 -8.30 1.02 -15.67
N LEU A 10 -7.18 0.88 -14.95
CA LEU A 10 -7.04 1.29 -13.55
C LEU A 10 -6.13 2.51 -13.45
N LYS A 11 -6.65 3.61 -12.94
CA LYS A 11 -5.85 4.75 -12.52
C LYS A 11 -5.30 4.48 -11.12
N ILE A 12 -4.00 4.23 -11.04
CA ILE A 12 -3.30 3.92 -9.80
C ILE A 12 -2.46 5.14 -9.41
N ALA A 13 -2.54 5.55 -8.15
CA ALA A 13 -1.69 6.59 -7.56
C ALA A 13 -0.85 6.00 -6.42
N SER A 14 0.31 6.60 -6.18
CA SER A 14 1.18 6.30 -5.03
C SER A 14 1.58 7.59 -4.35
N TYR A 15 1.49 7.63 -3.01
CA TYR A 15 1.76 8.85 -2.27
C TYR A 15 2.32 8.53 -0.87
N ASN A 16 3.55 8.98 -0.61
CA ASN A 16 4.08 9.02 0.75
C ASN A 16 3.47 10.22 1.46
N VAL A 17 2.57 9.97 2.41
CA VAL A 17 1.79 11.01 3.11
C VAL A 17 2.51 11.60 4.30
N ASN A 18 3.61 11.00 4.74
CA ASN A 18 4.37 11.42 5.91
C ASN A 18 3.46 11.75 7.12
N GLY A 19 2.60 10.82 7.44
CA GLY A 19 1.56 10.93 8.45
C GLY A 19 0.19 11.28 7.86
N ILE A 20 -0.69 10.29 7.78
CA ILE A 20 -2.02 10.45 7.17
C ILE A 20 -2.89 11.51 7.89
N ARG A 21 -2.82 11.59 9.21
CA ARG A 21 -3.58 12.60 9.99
C ARG A 21 -3.15 14.03 9.65
N SER A 22 -1.85 14.23 9.47
CA SER A 22 -1.32 15.52 9.02
C SER A 22 -1.70 15.82 7.57
N ALA A 23 -1.64 14.82 6.70
CA ALA A 23 -2.03 14.96 5.30
C ALA A 23 -3.51 15.36 5.17
N ILE A 24 -4.40 14.74 5.94
CA ILE A 24 -5.83 15.10 5.96
C ILE A 24 -6.01 16.58 6.30
N ARG A 25 -5.34 17.07 7.36
CA ARG A 25 -5.40 18.50 7.74
C ARG A 25 -4.87 19.45 6.66
N LYS A 26 -4.01 18.96 5.78
CA LYS A 26 -3.42 19.73 4.67
C LYS A 26 -4.17 19.59 3.35
N GLY A 27 -5.34 18.96 3.35
CA GLY A 27 -6.20 18.86 2.17
C GLY A 27 -6.09 17.56 1.38
N PHE A 28 -5.55 16.50 1.97
CA PHE A 28 -5.41 15.20 1.30
C PHE A 28 -6.73 14.67 0.73
N LEU A 29 -7.82 14.78 1.48
CA LEU A 29 -9.13 14.27 1.02
C LEU A 29 -9.65 15.04 -0.20
N GLN A 30 -9.46 16.36 -0.24
CA GLN A 30 -9.84 17.15 -1.41
C GLN A 30 -8.97 16.77 -2.63
N TRP A 31 -7.67 16.65 -2.43
CA TRP A 31 -6.77 16.20 -3.49
C TRP A 31 -7.15 14.80 -4.01
N LEU A 32 -7.53 13.90 -3.11
CA LEU A 32 -7.96 12.54 -3.45
C LEU A 32 -9.22 12.55 -4.32
N GLN A 33 -10.19 13.39 -3.99
CA GLN A 33 -11.42 13.58 -4.77
C GLN A 33 -11.13 14.20 -6.15
N ASP A 34 -10.29 15.21 -6.20
CA ASP A 34 -9.95 15.91 -7.44
C ASP A 34 -9.14 15.02 -8.41
N THR A 35 -8.22 14.25 -7.88
CA THR A 35 -7.38 13.32 -8.64
C THR A 35 -8.13 12.06 -9.03
N ALA A 36 -9.03 11.61 -8.18
CA ALA A 36 -9.93 10.46 -8.35
C ALA A 36 -9.24 9.19 -8.90
N PRO A 37 -8.15 8.69 -8.29
CA PRO A 37 -7.59 7.40 -8.66
C PRO A 37 -8.58 6.27 -8.32
N ASP A 38 -8.53 5.18 -9.08
CA ASP A 38 -9.30 3.97 -8.75
C ASP A 38 -8.70 3.27 -7.53
N VAL A 39 -7.36 3.27 -7.45
CA VAL A 39 -6.59 2.70 -6.35
C VAL A 39 -5.49 3.69 -5.95
N ILE A 40 -5.32 3.91 -4.66
CA ILE A 40 -4.18 4.67 -4.14
C ILE A 40 -3.41 3.87 -3.11
N CYS A 41 -2.08 3.83 -3.30
CA CYS A 41 -1.12 3.26 -2.37
C CYS A 41 -0.51 4.36 -1.51
N LEU A 42 -0.60 4.21 -0.20
CA LEU A 42 -0.07 5.18 0.77
C LEU A 42 1.12 4.59 1.52
N GLN A 43 2.14 5.40 1.74
CA GLN A 43 3.31 5.07 2.54
C GLN A 43 3.45 6.08 3.69
N GLU A 44 4.10 5.65 4.76
CA GLU A 44 4.29 6.44 5.99
C GLU A 44 2.96 6.98 6.57
N ILE A 45 1.99 6.10 6.76
CA ILE A 45 0.70 6.50 7.34
C ILE A 45 0.83 6.96 8.81
N LYS A 46 1.79 6.39 9.56
CA LYS A 46 2.12 6.77 10.95
C LYS A 46 0.92 6.82 11.88
N ALA A 47 -0.04 5.95 11.66
CA ALA A 47 -1.28 5.86 12.43
C ALA A 47 -1.81 4.43 12.41
N THR A 48 -2.61 4.10 13.42
CA THR A 48 -3.43 2.89 13.48
C THR A 48 -4.88 3.23 13.09
N GLU A 49 -5.66 2.23 12.69
CA GLU A 49 -7.06 2.45 12.25
C GLU A 49 -7.92 3.17 13.31
N ASP A 50 -7.71 2.82 14.60
CA ASP A 50 -8.43 3.43 15.72
C ASP A 50 -8.11 4.92 15.92
N GLN A 51 -7.06 5.44 15.29
CA GLN A 51 -6.69 6.85 15.31
C GLN A 51 -7.27 7.64 14.12
N LEU A 52 -8.03 6.98 13.23
CA LEU A 52 -8.54 7.55 11.98
C LEU A 52 -10.07 7.64 12.01
N GLU A 53 -10.58 8.70 11.41
CA GLU A 53 -11.99 8.81 11.05
C GLU A 53 -12.22 8.15 9.69
N LEU A 54 -12.43 6.83 9.69
CA LEU A 54 -12.50 6.02 8.46
C LEU A 54 -13.64 6.47 7.53
N ASP A 55 -14.73 6.98 8.09
CA ASP A 55 -15.87 7.51 7.34
C ASP A 55 -15.47 8.61 6.35
N LEU A 56 -14.41 9.37 6.63
CA LEU A 56 -13.92 10.43 5.74
C LEU A 56 -13.45 9.87 4.39
N PHE A 57 -12.82 8.70 4.41
CA PHE A 57 -12.38 8.04 3.18
C PHE A 57 -13.55 7.47 2.40
N GLU A 58 -14.52 6.90 3.09
CA GLU A 58 -15.75 6.37 2.50
C GLU A 58 -16.56 7.49 1.84
N GLN A 59 -16.73 8.63 2.51
CA GLN A 59 -17.39 9.82 1.96
C GLN A 59 -16.65 10.39 0.74
N ALA A 60 -15.32 10.25 0.69
CA ALA A 60 -14.52 10.62 -0.48
C ALA A 60 -14.64 9.64 -1.65
N GLY A 61 -15.40 8.54 -1.51
CA GLY A 61 -15.62 7.53 -2.53
C GLY A 61 -14.76 6.28 -2.43
N TYR A 62 -13.98 6.15 -1.36
CA TYR A 62 -13.09 5.01 -1.12
C TYR A 62 -13.67 4.13 -0.03
N THR A 63 -14.66 3.33 -0.40
CA THR A 63 -15.41 2.45 0.51
C THR A 63 -14.62 1.21 0.90
N HIS A 64 -13.53 0.91 0.18
CA HIS A 64 -12.64 -0.21 0.46
C HIS A 64 -11.26 0.34 0.80
N HIS A 65 -10.84 0.17 2.04
CA HIS A 65 -9.58 0.68 2.54
C HIS A 65 -8.93 -0.36 3.47
N TYR A 66 -7.62 -0.53 3.32
CA TYR A 66 -6.83 -1.52 4.01
C TYR A 66 -5.59 -0.85 4.60
N TRP A 67 -5.33 -1.11 5.86
CA TRP A 67 -4.30 -0.43 6.65
C TRP A 67 -3.36 -1.46 7.25
N PHE A 68 -2.08 -1.24 7.12
CA PHE A 68 -1.07 -2.07 7.75
C PHE A 68 -0.09 -1.20 8.51
N SER A 69 -0.34 -1.05 9.81
CA SER A 69 0.45 -0.22 10.70
C SER A 69 1.66 -0.98 11.23
N ALA A 70 2.74 -0.25 11.54
CA ALA A 70 3.85 -0.82 12.29
C ALA A 70 3.43 -1.12 13.74
N GLU A 71 4.10 -2.06 14.37
CA GLU A 71 3.94 -2.34 15.82
C GLU A 71 4.33 -1.11 16.65
N LYS A 72 5.35 -0.39 16.20
CA LYS A 72 5.75 0.89 16.80
C LYS A 72 4.78 1.99 16.38
N LYS A 73 4.11 2.60 17.36
CA LYS A 73 3.16 3.69 17.12
C LYS A 73 3.82 4.92 16.49
N GLY A 74 3.11 5.56 15.58
CA GLY A 74 3.54 6.80 14.92
C GLY A 74 4.72 6.63 13.96
N TYR A 75 4.94 5.43 13.45
CA TYR A 75 6.08 5.07 12.62
C TYR A 75 5.65 4.21 11.43
N SER A 76 6.26 4.45 10.23
CA SER A 76 6.05 3.61 9.05
C SER A 76 4.57 3.40 8.71
N GLY A 77 4.20 2.20 8.25
CA GLY A 77 2.85 1.81 7.89
C GLY A 77 2.50 2.14 6.44
N VAL A 78 1.74 1.26 5.81
CA VAL A 78 1.24 1.41 4.44
C VAL A 78 -0.27 1.21 4.41
N ALA A 79 -0.91 1.74 3.37
CA ALA A 79 -2.33 1.52 3.14
C ALA A 79 -2.63 1.43 1.64
N ILE A 80 -3.77 0.82 1.33
CA ILE A 80 -4.38 0.87 0.00
C ILE A 80 -5.83 1.27 0.17
N LEU A 81 -6.24 2.29 -0.57
CA LEU A 81 -7.64 2.70 -0.68
C LEU A 81 -8.11 2.44 -2.10
N SER A 82 -9.33 1.91 -2.27
CA SER A 82 -9.89 1.66 -3.59
C SER A 82 -11.38 1.99 -3.66
N ARG A 83 -11.84 2.35 -4.86
CA ARG A 83 -13.24 2.64 -5.15
C ARG A 83 -14.04 1.35 -5.29
N GLU A 84 -13.44 0.33 -5.91
CA GLU A 84 -14.02 -0.98 -6.08
C GLU A 84 -13.41 -1.98 -5.10
N LYS A 85 -14.18 -3.00 -4.76
CA LYS A 85 -13.74 -4.07 -3.87
C LYS A 85 -12.68 -4.93 -4.57
N PRO A 86 -11.49 -5.11 -4.00
CA PRO A 86 -10.53 -6.09 -4.50
C PRO A 86 -11.04 -7.52 -4.33
N ASP A 87 -10.57 -8.42 -5.20
CA ASP A 87 -10.89 -9.85 -5.11
C ASP A 87 -10.18 -10.50 -3.92
N HIS A 88 -8.97 -10.02 -3.61
CA HIS A 88 -8.14 -10.51 -2.52
C HIS A 88 -7.25 -9.39 -1.98
N VAL A 89 -6.95 -9.45 -0.70
CA VAL A 89 -5.99 -8.56 -0.02
C VAL A 89 -5.01 -9.41 0.77
N GLU A 90 -3.72 -9.14 0.58
CA GLU A 90 -2.63 -9.78 1.33
C GLU A 90 -1.91 -8.74 2.18
N ILE A 91 -1.93 -8.93 3.49
CA ILE A 91 -1.28 -8.03 4.46
C ILE A 91 0.09 -8.60 4.81
N GLY A 92 1.14 -7.87 4.45
CA GLY A 92 2.52 -8.25 4.74
C GLY A 92 3.07 -9.30 3.78
N THR A 93 4.26 -9.77 4.09
CA THR A 93 5.01 -10.76 3.32
C THR A 93 4.94 -12.17 3.92
N GLY A 94 4.52 -12.28 5.18
CA GLY A 94 4.61 -13.51 5.98
C GLY A 94 5.96 -13.65 6.70
N ILE A 95 6.88 -12.71 6.53
CA ILE A 95 8.21 -12.70 7.16
C ILE A 95 8.17 -11.72 8.33
N ALA A 96 8.24 -12.21 9.56
CA ALA A 96 7.93 -11.46 10.77
C ALA A 96 8.71 -10.14 10.92
N TYR A 97 10.03 -10.14 10.67
CA TYR A 97 10.83 -8.91 10.82
C TYR A 97 10.51 -7.86 9.76
N MET A 98 10.08 -8.29 8.57
CA MET A 98 9.63 -7.38 7.50
C MET A 98 8.27 -6.77 7.84
N ASP A 99 7.39 -7.58 8.41
CA ASP A 99 5.99 -7.21 8.65
C ASP A 99 5.79 -6.38 9.92
N SER A 100 6.71 -6.49 10.89
CA SER A 100 6.63 -5.75 12.16
C SER A 100 6.61 -4.22 11.98
N GLU A 101 7.12 -3.72 10.86
CA GLU A 101 7.16 -2.29 10.55
C GLU A 101 6.05 -1.85 9.57
N GLY A 102 5.10 -2.74 9.21
CA GLY A 102 3.96 -2.38 8.37
C GLY A 102 4.36 -1.82 7.00
N ARG A 103 5.12 -2.59 6.20
CA ARG A 103 5.79 -2.06 4.99
C ARG A 103 5.25 -2.57 3.67
N ASN A 104 4.40 -3.61 3.69
CA ASN A 104 3.94 -4.25 2.47
C ASN A 104 2.47 -4.65 2.56
N LEU A 105 1.70 -4.27 1.55
CA LEU A 105 0.27 -4.56 1.45
C LEU A 105 -0.08 -4.72 -0.03
N ARG A 106 -0.83 -5.76 -0.39
CA ARG A 106 -1.26 -6.03 -1.76
C ARG A 106 -2.77 -6.18 -1.85
N ALA A 107 -3.33 -5.63 -2.91
CA ALA A 107 -4.72 -5.82 -3.30
C ALA A 107 -4.80 -6.28 -4.76
N ASP A 108 -5.62 -7.28 -5.03
CA ASP A 108 -5.80 -7.87 -6.35
C ASP A 108 -7.14 -7.45 -6.96
N PHE A 109 -7.10 -6.95 -8.19
CA PHE A 109 -8.26 -6.45 -8.92
C PHE A 109 -8.36 -7.13 -10.29
N GLY A 110 -9.18 -8.17 -10.40
CA GLY A 110 -9.27 -8.95 -11.63
C GLY A 110 -7.91 -9.54 -12.00
N GLY A 111 -7.35 -9.13 -13.13
CA GLY A 111 -6.04 -9.62 -13.61
C GLY A 111 -4.84 -8.78 -13.17
N VAL A 112 -5.03 -7.75 -12.32
CA VAL A 112 -3.95 -6.83 -11.89
C VAL A 112 -3.83 -6.86 -10.38
N SER A 113 -2.60 -7.00 -9.90
CA SER A 113 -2.26 -6.93 -8.46
C SER A 113 -1.50 -5.63 -8.18
N VAL A 114 -1.91 -4.90 -7.16
CA VAL A 114 -1.33 -3.61 -6.76
C VAL A 114 -0.75 -3.74 -5.37
N MET A 115 0.49 -3.35 -5.22
CA MET A 115 1.23 -3.44 -3.96
C MET A 115 1.68 -2.06 -3.51
N SER A 116 1.44 -1.73 -2.24
CA SER A 116 2.00 -0.56 -1.57
C SER A 116 3.21 -0.99 -0.75
N LEU A 117 4.36 -0.39 -1.03
CA LEU A 117 5.65 -0.72 -0.42
C LEU A 117 6.32 0.51 0.15
N TYR A 118 6.82 0.39 1.38
CA TYR A 118 7.69 1.39 2.01
C TYR A 118 8.97 0.73 2.49
N VAL A 119 10.05 0.92 1.73
CA VAL A 119 11.35 0.31 2.01
C VAL A 119 12.00 0.96 3.23
N PRO A 120 12.68 0.20 4.11
CA PRO A 120 13.38 0.79 5.26
C PRO A 120 14.40 1.85 4.85
N SER A 121 14.52 2.89 5.66
CA SER A 121 15.55 3.91 5.52
C SER A 121 16.92 3.36 5.99
N GLY A 122 18.01 3.76 5.34
CA GLY A 122 19.39 3.38 5.67
C GLY A 122 20.17 4.50 6.37
N THR A 123 19.55 5.25 7.28
CA THR A 123 20.09 6.47 7.89
C THR A 123 21.31 6.28 8.80
N ASN A 124 21.56 5.06 9.28
CA ASN A 124 22.76 4.69 10.05
C ASN A 124 23.21 3.28 9.69
N ILE A 125 24.38 2.84 10.16
CA ILE A 125 24.97 1.55 9.79
C ILE A 125 24.03 0.38 10.10
N LYS A 126 23.41 0.34 11.29
CA LYS A 126 22.48 -0.73 11.66
C LYS A 126 21.23 -0.73 10.77
N ARG A 127 20.70 0.44 10.46
CA ARG A 127 19.55 0.58 9.56
C ARG A 127 19.93 0.28 8.12
N LEU A 128 21.15 0.55 7.70
CA LEU A 128 21.62 0.19 6.37
C LEU A 128 21.66 -1.33 6.18
N ASP A 129 22.22 -2.06 7.15
CA ASP A 129 22.23 -3.53 7.11
C ASP A 129 20.80 -4.11 7.06
N HIS A 130 19.92 -3.57 7.91
CA HIS A 130 18.49 -3.93 7.91
C HIS A 130 17.82 -3.66 6.55
N LYS A 131 18.09 -2.50 5.95
CA LYS A 131 17.59 -2.14 4.62
C LYS A 131 18.06 -3.12 3.56
N LEU A 132 19.36 -3.44 3.53
CA LEU A 132 19.92 -4.34 2.53
C LEU A 132 19.34 -5.76 2.67
N GLN A 133 19.21 -6.26 3.90
CA GLN A 133 18.56 -7.54 4.16
C GLN A 133 17.09 -7.52 3.71
N TYR A 134 16.35 -6.45 4.03
CA TYR A 134 14.97 -6.28 3.61
C TYR A 134 14.85 -6.34 2.09
N MET A 135 15.73 -5.65 1.37
CA MET A 135 15.69 -5.61 -0.09
C MET A 135 15.99 -6.98 -0.71
N ASP A 136 16.95 -7.72 -0.17
CA ASP A 136 17.27 -9.07 -0.64
C ASP A 136 16.10 -10.03 -0.40
N ASP A 137 15.53 -10.03 0.78
CA ASP A 137 14.39 -10.88 1.12
C ASP A 137 13.13 -10.47 0.36
N PHE A 138 12.92 -9.18 0.15
CA PHE A 138 11.82 -8.67 -0.67
C PHE A 138 11.96 -9.09 -2.14
N GLN A 139 13.17 -9.06 -2.69
CA GLN A 139 13.42 -9.54 -4.06
C GLN A 139 13.02 -11.02 -4.21
N GLN A 140 13.43 -11.86 -3.26
CA GLN A 140 13.06 -13.27 -3.27
C GLN A 140 11.53 -13.46 -3.13
N TYR A 141 10.90 -12.69 -2.25
CA TYR A 141 9.45 -12.70 -2.07
C TYR A 141 8.71 -12.33 -3.37
N VAL A 142 9.14 -11.27 -4.04
CA VAL A 142 8.53 -10.83 -5.31
C VAL A 142 8.77 -11.84 -6.43
N ASP A 143 9.95 -12.45 -6.50
CA ASP A 143 10.25 -13.44 -7.52
C ASP A 143 9.36 -14.69 -7.41
N GLN A 144 9.04 -15.12 -6.20
CA GLN A 144 8.07 -16.18 -5.96
C GLN A 144 6.63 -15.71 -6.24
N LEU A 145 6.29 -14.50 -5.81
CA LEU A 145 4.95 -13.94 -5.98
C LEU A 145 4.56 -13.79 -7.45
N LYS A 146 5.50 -13.38 -8.31
CA LYS A 146 5.26 -13.20 -9.76
C LYS A 146 4.78 -14.48 -10.46
N GLU A 147 5.08 -15.66 -9.92
CA GLU A 147 4.57 -16.92 -10.45
C GLU A 147 3.07 -17.07 -10.26
N GLN A 148 2.52 -16.47 -9.21
CA GLN A 148 1.09 -16.53 -8.85
C GLN A 148 0.32 -15.31 -9.35
N VAL A 149 0.94 -14.13 -9.32
CA VAL A 149 0.33 -12.84 -9.71
C VAL A 149 1.22 -12.16 -10.76
N PRO A 150 1.14 -12.58 -12.03
CA PRO A 150 2.08 -12.14 -13.08
C PRO A 150 1.96 -10.65 -13.44
N ASN A 151 0.80 -10.03 -13.22
CA ASN A 151 0.56 -8.62 -13.51
C ASN A 151 0.64 -7.79 -12.23
N LEU A 152 1.81 -7.74 -11.63
CA LEU A 152 2.07 -7.05 -10.38
C LEU A 152 2.60 -5.63 -10.63
N VAL A 153 1.91 -4.64 -10.06
CA VAL A 153 2.34 -3.24 -9.99
C VAL A 153 2.80 -2.96 -8.56
N VAL A 154 4.05 -2.63 -8.38
CA VAL A 154 4.61 -2.23 -7.07
C VAL A 154 4.74 -0.72 -7.04
N CYS A 155 4.05 -0.09 -6.11
CA CYS A 155 4.08 1.35 -5.87
C CYS A 155 4.71 1.61 -4.50
N GLY A 156 5.59 2.59 -4.43
CA GLY A 156 6.17 2.86 -3.11
C GLY A 156 7.31 3.86 -3.08
N ASP A 157 8.00 3.81 -1.96
CA ASP A 157 9.06 4.74 -1.63
C ASP A 157 10.20 3.99 -0.91
#